data_52c6b52661a594f7c54bcfea61ce32a3
#
_entry.id   52c6b52661a594f7c54bcfea61ce32a3
#
_cell.length_a   1.000
_cell.length_b   1.000
_cell.length_c   1.000
_cell.angle_alpha   90.00
_cell.angle_beta   90.00
_cell.angle_gamma   90.00
#
_symmetry.space_group_name_H-M   'P 1'
#
loop_
_entity.id
_entity.type
_entity.pdbx_description
1 polymer ?
#
loop_
_entity_poly.entity_id
_entity_poly.type
_entity_poly.pdbx_seq_one_letter_code
_entity_poly.pdbx_strand_id
1 'polypeptide(L)'
;MQQIKTTTDRWEKKANLVLSHFNYQQPDEIDMYDICWRYGVNIKPLDVNFFDPNFDYESIKHLKSYAIPDTVGRRGTIFIRPELDPIEKRILLAEEFCHCYSHYSSQLLTDEYIRNKQEHQAKRMAAYLLMPNKFLKALYKTAINEPILISDIADHFLVTEEFAHYRLELIYKHKVDGFVQIKERLWSLEMF
;
A
#
# COMPACT_ATOMS: atom_id res chain seq x y z
N MET A 1 -25.54 23.72 -8.16
CA MET A 1 -24.40 22.99 -7.54
C MET A 1 -24.21 21.71 -8.32
N GLN A 2 -23.22 21.67 -9.22
CA GLN A 2 -22.85 20.44 -9.90
C GLN A 2 -22.11 19.55 -8.89
N GLN A 3 -22.68 18.38 -8.58
CA GLN A 3 -21.97 17.34 -7.85
C GLN A 3 -20.82 16.85 -8.73
N ILE A 4 -19.60 17.21 -8.35
CA ILE A 4 -18.40 16.62 -8.93
C ILE A 4 -18.43 15.14 -8.56
N LYS A 5 -18.74 14.29 -9.54
CA LYS A 5 -18.59 12.84 -9.43
C LYS A 5 -17.12 12.55 -9.21
N THR A 6 -16.68 12.42 -7.97
CA THR A 6 -15.35 11.88 -7.65
C THR A 6 -15.36 10.41 -8.06
N THR A 7 -14.78 10.11 -9.21
CA THR A 7 -14.55 8.72 -9.63
C THR A 7 -13.56 8.12 -8.65
N THR A 8 -14.03 7.31 -7.74
CA THR A 8 -13.16 6.60 -6.79
C THR A 8 -12.18 5.73 -7.57
N ASP A 9 -10.90 5.83 -7.24
CA ASP A 9 -9.84 5.04 -7.83
C ASP A 9 -10.15 3.53 -7.74
N ARG A 10 -9.85 2.79 -8.81
CA ARG A 10 -10.03 1.33 -8.84
C ARG A 10 -9.26 0.64 -7.70
N TRP A 11 -8.06 1.10 -7.39
CA TRP A 11 -7.20 0.53 -6.36
C TRP A 11 -7.70 0.87 -4.96
N GLU A 12 -8.22 2.09 -4.78
CA GLU A 12 -8.93 2.48 -3.57
C GLU A 12 -10.16 1.60 -3.31
N LYS A 13 -10.96 1.32 -4.35
CA LYS A 13 -12.11 0.41 -4.22
C LYS A 13 -11.69 -0.98 -3.77
N LYS A 14 -10.60 -1.52 -4.34
CA LYS A 14 -10.07 -2.83 -3.94
C LYS A 14 -9.58 -2.83 -2.48
N ALA A 15 -8.82 -1.82 -2.08
CA ALA A 15 -8.34 -1.67 -0.70
C ALA A 15 -9.52 -1.54 0.29
N ASN A 16 -10.52 -0.71 -0.03
CA ASN A 16 -11.71 -0.56 0.79
C ASN A 16 -12.51 -1.86 0.90
N LEU A 17 -12.58 -2.66 -0.18
CA LEU A 17 -13.21 -3.98 -0.14
C LEU A 17 -12.46 -4.93 0.80
N VAL A 18 -11.14 -4.94 0.77
CA VAL A 18 -10.33 -5.72 1.73
C VAL A 18 -10.65 -5.30 3.15
N LEU A 19 -10.55 -3.99 3.44
CA LEU A 19 -10.76 -3.45 4.78
C LEU A 19 -12.20 -3.61 5.29
N SER A 20 -13.19 -3.73 4.41
CA SER A 20 -14.60 -3.94 4.79
C SER A 20 -14.86 -5.26 5.51
N HIS A 21 -13.92 -6.21 5.45
CA HIS A 21 -14.00 -7.48 6.17
C HIS A 21 -13.44 -7.39 7.60
N PHE A 22 -12.95 -6.22 8.01
CA PHE A 22 -12.35 -5.95 9.31
C PHE A 22 -13.02 -4.76 9.98
N ASN A 23 -12.97 -4.70 11.31
CA ASN A 23 -13.56 -3.61 12.06
C ASN A 23 -12.49 -2.70 12.70
N TYR A 24 -11.51 -2.27 11.90
CA TYR A 24 -10.47 -1.37 12.36
C TYR A 24 -11.03 0.04 12.67
N GLN A 25 -10.76 0.56 13.85
CA GLN A 25 -11.19 1.88 14.33
C GLN A 25 -10.06 2.91 14.23
N GLN A 26 -8.81 2.45 14.26
CA GLN A 26 -7.61 3.27 14.20
C GLN A 26 -6.66 2.72 13.12
N PRO A 27 -5.77 3.55 12.53
CA PRO A 27 -4.86 3.09 11.48
C PRO A 27 -3.79 2.10 11.96
N ASP A 28 -3.38 2.17 13.23
CA ASP A 28 -2.42 1.25 13.85
C ASP A 28 -2.99 -0.16 14.08
N GLU A 29 -4.33 -0.30 14.11
CA GLU A 29 -4.99 -1.60 14.19
C GLU A 29 -4.92 -2.40 12.87
N ILE A 30 -4.60 -1.76 11.73
CA ILE A 30 -4.48 -2.46 10.45
C ILE A 30 -3.32 -3.44 10.51
N ASP A 31 -3.61 -4.70 10.72
CA ASP A 31 -2.61 -5.78 10.82
C ASP A 31 -2.50 -6.54 9.50
N MET A 32 -1.33 -6.44 8.86
CA MET A 32 -1.07 -7.13 7.59
C MET A 32 -0.98 -8.64 7.73
N TYR A 33 -0.60 -9.17 8.91
CA TYR A 33 -0.59 -10.61 9.16
C TYR A 33 -2.02 -11.16 9.25
N ASP A 34 -2.92 -10.44 9.94
CA ASP A 34 -4.33 -10.82 10.01
C ASP A 34 -5.00 -10.74 8.63
N ILE A 35 -4.72 -9.70 7.86
CA ILE A 35 -5.22 -9.56 6.48
C ILE A 35 -4.73 -10.72 5.62
N CYS A 36 -3.44 -11.02 5.62
CA CYS A 36 -2.87 -12.12 4.85
C CYS A 36 -3.51 -13.46 5.26
N TRP A 37 -3.60 -13.74 6.56
CA TRP A 37 -4.21 -14.96 7.08
C TRP A 37 -5.66 -15.12 6.60
N ARG A 38 -6.47 -14.08 6.74
CA ARG A 38 -7.89 -14.11 6.35
C ARG A 38 -8.09 -14.36 4.85
N TYR A 39 -7.17 -13.87 4.03
CA TYR A 39 -7.21 -14.09 2.58
C TYR A 39 -6.48 -15.35 2.13
N GLY A 40 -5.92 -16.14 3.05
CA GLY A 40 -5.19 -17.37 2.74
C GLY A 40 -3.87 -17.10 2.00
N VAL A 41 -3.23 -15.97 2.30
CA VAL A 41 -1.88 -15.63 1.83
C VAL A 41 -0.87 -16.08 2.88
N ASN A 42 0.02 -16.98 2.50
CA ASN A 42 1.06 -17.49 3.39
C ASN A 42 2.23 -16.50 3.46
N ILE A 43 2.79 -16.29 4.65
CA ILE A 43 4.01 -15.49 4.83
C ILE A 43 5.13 -16.43 5.24
N LYS A 44 6.24 -16.39 4.51
CA LYS A 44 7.44 -17.19 4.76
C LYS A 44 8.67 -16.29 4.87
N PRO A 45 9.65 -16.66 5.68
CA PRO A 45 10.92 -15.95 5.68
C PRO A 45 11.61 -16.10 4.31
N LEU A 46 12.12 -14.98 3.80
CA LEU A 46 13.04 -14.99 2.66
C LEU A 46 14.41 -15.33 3.20
N ASP A 47 14.69 -16.63 3.27
CA ASP A 47 16.00 -17.14 3.60
C ASP A 47 16.76 -17.43 2.30
N VAL A 48 17.93 -16.84 2.16
CA VAL A 48 18.84 -17.08 1.02
C VAL A 48 19.28 -18.54 0.90
N ASN A 49 19.09 -19.34 1.95
CA ASN A 49 19.36 -20.78 1.95
C ASN A 49 18.13 -21.62 1.55
N PHE A 50 16.97 -21.02 1.41
CA PHE A 50 15.75 -21.72 1.04
C PHE A 50 15.46 -21.51 -0.45
N PHE A 51 16.04 -22.39 -1.26
CA PHE A 51 15.88 -22.37 -2.72
C PHE A 51 14.47 -22.86 -3.12
N ASP A 52 13.70 -21.99 -3.78
CA ASP A 52 12.70 -22.46 -4.71
C ASP A 52 13.43 -22.80 -6.01
N PRO A 53 13.40 -24.06 -6.49
CA PRO A 53 14.13 -24.49 -7.68
C PRO A 53 13.70 -23.76 -8.97
N ASN A 54 12.63 -22.97 -8.92
CA ASN A 54 12.13 -22.16 -10.05
C ASN A 54 12.81 -20.78 -10.17
N PHE A 55 13.61 -20.37 -9.17
CA PHE A 55 14.23 -19.03 -9.16
C PHE A 55 15.76 -19.14 -8.99
N ASP A 56 16.46 -18.37 -9.81
CA ASP A 56 17.90 -18.22 -9.65
C ASP A 56 18.22 -17.40 -8.38
N TYR A 57 19.15 -17.89 -7.56
CA TYR A 57 19.64 -17.23 -6.38
C TYR A 57 20.06 -15.78 -6.62
N GLU A 58 20.75 -15.53 -7.74
CA GLU A 58 21.22 -14.19 -8.10
C GLU A 58 20.05 -13.21 -8.31
N SER A 59 18.90 -13.70 -8.78
CA SER A 59 17.70 -12.88 -9.01
C SER A 59 17.03 -12.44 -7.72
N ILE A 60 17.14 -13.23 -6.64
CA ILE A 60 16.40 -12.98 -5.38
C ILE A 60 17.27 -12.45 -4.25
N LYS A 61 18.60 -12.61 -4.32
CA LYS A 61 19.51 -12.21 -3.23
C LYS A 61 19.44 -10.71 -2.86
N HIS A 62 19.00 -9.87 -3.78
CA HIS A 62 18.88 -8.42 -3.57
C HIS A 62 17.48 -8.00 -3.13
N LEU A 63 16.51 -8.89 -3.20
CA LEU A 63 15.14 -8.57 -2.85
C LEU A 63 14.97 -8.54 -1.32
N LYS A 64 14.14 -7.63 -0.85
CA LYS A 64 13.66 -7.57 0.54
C LYS A 64 12.43 -8.42 0.73
N SER A 65 11.59 -8.51 -0.30
CA SER A 65 10.38 -9.32 -0.36
C SER A 65 10.02 -9.65 -1.81
N TYR A 66 9.18 -10.65 -2.00
CA TYR A 66 8.47 -10.90 -3.25
C TYR A 66 7.24 -11.79 -3.00
N ALA A 67 6.27 -11.71 -3.90
CA ALA A 67 5.07 -12.52 -3.88
C ALA A 67 5.04 -13.56 -5.01
N ILE A 68 4.50 -14.73 -4.70
CA ILE A 68 4.09 -15.74 -5.67
C ILE A 68 2.56 -15.87 -5.56
N PRO A 69 1.80 -15.17 -6.41
CA PRO A 69 0.35 -15.31 -6.47
C PRO A 69 -0.04 -16.72 -6.95
N ASP A 70 -1.10 -17.26 -6.40
CA ASP A 70 -1.70 -18.48 -6.93
C ASP A 70 -2.40 -18.18 -8.26
N THR A 71 -2.43 -19.17 -9.15
CA THR A 71 -3.11 -19.07 -10.45
C THR A 71 -4.62 -18.96 -10.33
N VAL A 72 -5.18 -19.40 -9.21
CA VAL A 72 -6.61 -19.40 -8.92
C VAL A 72 -6.89 -18.76 -7.55
N GLY A 73 -7.80 -17.81 -7.52
CA GLY A 73 -8.18 -17.09 -6.32
C GLY A 73 -7.32 -15.86 -6.05
N ARG A 74 -7.41 -15.33 -4.83
CA ARG A 74 -6.64 -14.16 -4.36
C ARG A 74 -5.70 -14.58 -3.24
N ARG A 75 -4.98 -15.65 -3.47
CA ARG A 75 -4.08 -16.32 -2.53
C ARG A 75 -2.67 -16.28 -3.06
N GLY A 76 -1.73 -16.77 -2.27
CA GLY A 76 -0.34 -16.87 -2.69
C GLY A 76 0.59 -17.03 -1.49
N THR A 77 1.87 -16.89 -1.76
CA THR A 77 2.91 -16.89 -0.75
C THR A 77 3.76 -15.65 -0.87
N ILE A 78 3.95 -14.95 0.24
CA ILE A 78 4.85 -13.81 0.37
C ILE A 78 6.12 -14.30 1.04
N PHE A 79 7.25 -14.03 0.42
CA PHE A 79 8.57 -14.22 1.00
C PHE A 79 9.10 -12.85 1.43
N ILE A 80 9.53 -12.72 2.69
CA ILE A 80 10.01 -11.46 3.24
C ILE A 80 11.16 -11.67 4.20
N ARG A 81 12.17 -10.82 4.14
CA ARG A 81 13.31 -10.89 5.05
C ARG A 81 12.89 -10.66 6.50
N PRO A 82 13.32 -11.50 7.43
CA PRO A 82 12.92 -11.41 8.83
C PRO A 82 13.53 -10.19 9.56
N GLU A 83 14.73 -9.76 9.16
CA GLU A 83 15.54 -8.72 9.81
C GLU A 83 15.16 -7.27 9.46
N LEU A 84 14.14 -7.08 8.64
CA LEU A 84 13.69 -5.74 8.23
C LEU A 84 13.10 -4.94 9.40
N ASP A 85 13.26 -3.62 9.31
CA ASP A 85 12.56 -2.70 10.20
C ASP A 85 11.05 -2.95 10.20
N PRO A 86 10.36 -2.88 11.35
CA PRO A 86 8.93 -3.19 11.44
C PRO A 86 8.04 -2.34 10.53
N ILE A 87 8.33 -1.05 10.36
CA ILE A 87 7.57 -0.14 9.49
C ILE A 87 7.81 -0.51 8.02
N GLU A 88 9.06 -0.73 7.65
CA GLU A 88 9.41 -1.17 6.29
C GLU A 88 8.75 -2.52 5.98
N LYS A 89 8.84 -3.47 6.90
CA LYS A 89 8.23 -4.79 6.77
C LYS A 89 6.70 -4.71 6.57
N ARG A 90 6.04 -3.82 7.30
CA ARG A 90 4.60 -3.57 7.18
C ARG A 90 4.24 -3.07 5.78
N ILE A 91 4.99 -2.12 5.23
CA ILE A 91 4.77 -1.57 3.89
C ILE A 91 4.97 -2.65 2.83
N LEU A 92 6.08 -3.39 2.91
CA LEU A 92 6.39 -4.47 1.97
C LEU A 92 5.33 -5.58 2.02
N LEU A 93 4.87 -5.98 3.22
CA LEU A 93 3.77 -6.95 3.35
C LEU A 93 2.49 -6.46 2.67
N ALA A 94 2.18 -5.16 2.77
CA ALA A 94 1.02 -4.59 2.09
C ALA A 94 1.18 -4.60 0.56
N GLU A 95 2.36 -4.28 0.05
CA GLU A 95 2.64 -4.32 -1.39
C GLU A 95 2.56 -5.74 -1.94
N GLU A 96 3.21 -6.70 -1.27
CA GLU A 96 3.19 -8.10 -1.68
C GLU A 96 1.80 -8.75 -1.56
N PHE A 97 1.03 -8.39 -0.52
CA PHE A 97 -0.38 -8.78 -0.44
C PHE A 97 -1.18 -8.27 -1.64
N CYS A 98 -0.94 -7.03 -2.07
CA CYS A 98 -1.61 -6.46 -3.23
C CYS A 98 -1.24 -7.18 -4.53
N HIS A 99 -0.01 -7.73 -4.66
CA HIS A 99 0.35 -8.61 -5.76
C HIS A 99 -0.47 -9.89 -5.73
N CYS A 100 -0.53 -10.61 -4.61
CA CYS A 100 -1.37 -11.81 -4.48
C CYS A 100 -2.86 -11.53 -4.74
N TYR A 101 -3.37 -10.40 -4.28
CA TYR A 101 -4.78 -10.03 -4.40
C TYR A 101 -5.19 -9.59 -5.81
N SER A 102 -4.28 -9.00 -6.56
CA SER A 102 -4.62 -8.27 -7.81
C SER A 102 -4.02 -8.86 -9.07
N HIS A 103 -2.97 -9.68 -8.97
CA HIS A 103 -2.25 -10.25 -10.08
C HIS A 103 -2.29 -11.78 -10.02
N TYR A 104 -2.18 -12.43 -11.19
CA TYR A 104 -2.24 -13.90 -11.32
C TYR A 104 -0.89 -14.49 -11.76
N SER A 105 0.14 -13.65 -11.87
CA SER A 105 1.49 -14.06 -12.25
C SER A 105 2.51 -13.43 -11.31
N SER A 106 3.55 -14.18 -10.98
CA SER A 106 4.67 -13.65 -10.21
C SER A 106 5.39 -12.56 -11.01
N GLN A 107 5.72 -11.48 -10.33
CA GLN A 107 6.52 -10.39 -10.88
C GLN A 107 7.90 -10.86 -11.40
N LEU A 108 8.45 -11.94 -10.84
CA LEU A 108 9.72 -12.52 -11.27
C LEU A 108 9.68 -13.21 -12.62
N LEU A 109 8.47 -13.56 -13.13
CA LEU A 109 8.25 -14.27 -14.38
C LEU A 109 7.66 -13.39 -15.47
N THR A 110 7.54 -12.07 -15.27
CA THR A 110 6.93 -11.15 -16.22
C THR A 110 7.97 -10.24 -16.86
N ASP A 111 7.66 -9.76 -18.07
CA ASP A 111 8.45 -8.75 -18.78
C ASP A 111 8.59 -7.48 -17.93
N GLU A 112 9.70 -6.77 -18.07
CA GLU A 112 10.02 -5.57 -17.29
C GLU A 112 8.90 -4.51 -17.33
N TYR A 113 8.31 -4.27 -18.50
CA TYR A 113 7.22 -3.31 -18.64
C TYR A 113 5.97 -3.72 -17.84
N ILE A 114 5.61 -5.00 -17.91
CA ILE A 114 4.46 -5.54 -17.17
C ILE A 114 4.76 -5.51 -15.66
N ARG A 115 5.98 -5.88 -15.26
CA ARG A 115 6.45 -5.84 -13.89
C ARG A 115 6.35 -4.43 -13.31
N ASN A 116 6.93 -3.43 -13.97
CA ASN A 116 6.87 -2.05 -13.52
C ASN A 116 5.43 -1.54 -13.34
N LYS A 117 4.53 -1.93 -14.26
CA LYS A 117 3.12 -1.60 -14.13
C LYS A 117 2.46 -2.28 -12.93
N GLN A 118 2.78 -3.54 -12.67
CA GLN A 118 2.26 -4.29 -11.52
C GLN A 118 2.78 -3.71 -10.20
N GLU A 119 4.07 -3.33 -10.12
CA GLU A 119 4.67 -2.66 -8.98
C GLU A 119 3.94 -1.35 -8.63
N HIS A 120 3.75 -0.47 -9.62
CA HIS A 120 3.01 0.77 -9.42
C HIS A 120 1.56 0.53 -8.95
N GLN A 121 0.91 -0.52 -9.44
CA GLN A 121 -0.45 -0.87 -9.06
C GLN A 121 -0.50 -1.42 -7.63
N ALA A 122 0.45 -2.27 -7.25
CA ALA A 122 0.56 -2.83 -5.91
C ALA A 122 0.88 -1.74 -4.88
N LYS A 123 1.90 -0.91 -5.12
CA LYS A 123 2.23 0.25 -4.27
C LYS A 123 1.03 1.19 -4.09
N ARG A 124 0.29 1.47 -5.17
CA ARG A 124 -0.90 2.32 -5.11
C ARG A 124 -2.01 1.71 -4.28
N MET A 125 -2.29 0.42 -4.42
CA MET A 125 -3.29 -0.26 -3.61
C MET A 125 -2.85 -0.36 -2.14
N ALA A 126 -1.57 -0.65 -1.87
CA ALA A 126 -1.00 -0.69 -0.53
C ALA A 126 -1.13 0.67 0.18
N ALA A 127 -0.93 1.77 -0.54
CA ALA A 127 -1.11 3.11 0.01
C ALA A 127 -2.56 3.38 0.44
N TYR A 128 -3.55 2.92 -0.32
CA TYR A 128 -4.95 3.00 0.09
C TYR A 128 -5.30 2.02 1.22
N LEU A 129 -4.62 0.88 1.29
CA LEU A 129 -4.85 -0.13 2.32
C LEU A 129 -4.34 0.32 3.68
N LEU A 130 -3.08 0.81 3.76
CA LEU A 130 -2.46 1.26 5.00
C LEU A 130 -2.92 2.64 5.44
N MET A 131 -3.29 3.51 4.49
CA MET A 131 -3.74 4.88 4.76
C MET A 131 -5.11 5.14 4.11
N PRO A 132 -6.18 4.48 4.59
CA PRO A 132 -7.52 4.62 4.04
C PRO A 132 -8.10 6.01 4.30
N ASN A 133 -8.91 6.50 3.35
CA ASN A 133 -9.51 7.83 3.40
C ASN A 133 -10.32 8.10 4.68
N LYS A 134 -10.91 7.06 5.28
CA LYS A 134 -11.69 7.23 6.53
C LYS A 134 -10.85 7.80 7.68
N PHE A 135 -9.58 7.37 7.80
CA PHE A 135 -8.67 7.86 8.84
C PHE A 135 -7.98 9.17 8.42
N LEU A 136 -7.63 9.32 7.14
CA LEU A 136 -7.07 10.58 6.63
C LEU A 136 -8.04 11.75 6.83
N LYS A 137 -9.36 11.54 6.65
CA LYS A 137 -10.36 12.58 6.88
C LYS A 137 -10.38 13.10 8.33
N ALA A 138 -10.07 12.25 9.29
CA ALA A 138 -9.95 12.67 10.69
C ALA A 138 -8.76 13.62 10.89
N LEU A 139 -7.60 13.26 10.31
CA LEU A 139 -6.41 14.12 10.34
C LEU A 139 -6.63 15.46 9.63
N TYR A 140 -7.32 15.48 8.50
CA TYR A 140 -7.63 16.74 7.82
C TYR A 140 -8.42 17.71 8.69
N LYS A 141 -9.36 17.21 9.50
CA LYS A 141 -10.11 18.07 10.43
C LYS A 141 -9.21 18.70 11.48
N THR A 142 -8.21 17.96 11.97
CA THR A 142 -7.21 18.50 12.89
C THR A 142 -6.30 19.50 12.18
N ALA A 143 -5.89 19.21 10.94
CA ALA A 143 -5.01 20.05 10.15
C ALA A 143 -5.59 21.44 9.79
N ILE A 144 -6.91 21.63 9.89
CA ILE A 144 -7.54 22.95 9.73
C ILE A 144 -7.08 23.92 10.83
N ASN A 145 -6.92 23.41 12.04
CA ASN A 145 -6.64 24.24 13.20
C ASN A 145 -5.14 24.26 13.57
N GLU A 146 -4.42 23.20 13.25
CA GLU A 146 -3.02 23.01 13.63
C GLU A 146 -2.21 22.45 12.45
N PRO A 147 -1.00 22.99 12.18
CA PRO A 147 -0.15 22.43 11.14
C PRO A 147 0.29 21.01 11.52
N ILE A 148 0.09 20.07 10.59
CA ILE A 148 0.53 18.68 10.74
C ILE A 148 1.74 18.44 9.84
N LEU A 149 2.80 17.89 10.39
CA LEU A 149 4.01 17.53 9.65
C LEU A 149 3.81 16.16 8.95
N ILE A 150 4.58 15.93 7.92
CA ILE A 150 4.56 14.62 7.22
C ILE A 150 5.01 13.50 8.15
N SER A 151 5.96 13.77 9.06
CA SER A 151 6.40 12.84 10.10
C SER A 151 5.25 12.42 11.03
N ASP A 152 4.41 13.38 11.46
CA ASP A 152 3.27 13.08 12.33
C ASP A 152 2.26 12.15 11.65
N ILE A 153 2.09 12.35 10.32
CA ILE A 153 1.23 11.49 9.51
C ILE A 153 1.84 10.10 9.37
N ALA A 154 3.13 10.03 9.10
CA ALA A 154 3.85 8.77 8.95
C ALA A 154 3.78 7.95 10.24
N ASP A 155 4.01 8.58 11.39
CA ASP A 155 3.91 7.95 12.71
C ASP A 155 2.48 7.48 13.02
N HIS A 156 1.48 8.31 12.73
CA HIS A 156 0.07 7.97 12.97
C HIS A 156 -0.38 6.74 12.16
N PHE A 157 0.14 6.56 10.94
CA PHE A 157 -0.21 5.41 10.08
C PHE A 157 0.79 4.26 10.15
N LEU A 158 1.86 4.38 10.94
CA LEU A 158 2.96 3.42 11.02
C LEU A 158 3.52 3.09 9.63
N VAL A 159 3.90 4.13 8.90
CA VAL A 159 4.53 4.08 7.57
C VAL A 159 5.72 5.03 7.52
N THR A 160 6.53 4.95 6.46
CA THR A 160 7.61 5.92 6.25
C THR A 160 7.07 7.25 5.73
N GLU A 161 7.80 8.35 5.97
CA GLU A 161 7.45 9.68 5.43
C GLU A 161 7.32 9.67 3.91
N GLU A 162 8.20 8.94 3.21
CA GLU A 162 8.12 8.78 1.75
C GLU A 162 6.81 8.10 1.32
N PHE A 163 6.38 7.07 2.05
CA PHE A 163 5.13 6.37 1.75
C PHE A 163 3.91 7.24 2.05
N ALA A 164 3.94 7.98 3.16
CA ALA A 164 2.90 8.96 3.51
C ALA A 164 2.79 10.05 2.44
N HIS A 165 3.92 10.62 2.01
CA HIS A 165 3.97 11.61 0.94
C HIS A 165 3.37 11.08 -0.36
N TYR A 166 3.77 9.87 -0.79
CA TYR A 166 3.21 9.22 -1.97
C TYR A 166 1.68 9.05 -1.86
N ARG A 167 1.18 8.64 -0.68
CA ARG A 167 -0.27 8.50 -0.45
C ARG A 167 -1.01 9.82 -0.57
N LEU A 168 -0.43 10.91 -0.06
CA LEU A 168 -1.01 12.23 -0.17
C LEU A 168 -1.01 12.73 -1.62
N GLU A 169 0.05 12.48 -2.38
CA GLU A 169 0.07 12.82 -3.83
C GLU A 169 -1.08 12.15 -4.60
N LEU A 170 -1.47 10.93 -4.23
CA LEU A 170 -2.61 10.27 -4.88
C LEU A 170 -3.93 11.02 -4.67
N ILE A 171 -4.10 11.73 -3.55
CA ILE A 171 -5.27 12.57 -3.30
C ILE A 171 -5.26 13.78 -4.23
N TYR A 172 -4.12 14.45 -4.35
CA TYR A 172 -3.99 15.63 -5.20
C TYR A 172 -4.20 15.33 -6.67
N LYS A 173 -3.62 14.25 -7.20
CA LYS A 173 -3.76 13.87 -8.60
C LYS A 173 -5.22 13.61 -9.01
N HIS A 174 -6.08 13.23 -8.08
CA HIS A 174 -7.50 13.02 -8.35
C HIS A 174 -8.38 14.28 -8.28
N LYS A 175 -7.88 15.34 -7.63
CA LYS A 175 -8.64 16.59 -7.47
C LYS A 175 -8.20 17.70 -8.44
N VAL A 176 -7.14 17.50 -9.21
CA VAL A 176 -6.38 18.62 -9.75
C VAL A 176 -6.10 18.49 -11.23
N ASP A 177 -7.10 18.64 -12.02
CA ASP A 177 -6.92 19.33 -13.30
C ASP A 177 -7.04 20.86 -13.08
N GLY A 178 -6.28 21.43 -12.16
CA GLY A 178 -6.36 22.87 -11.95
C GLY A 178 -5.69 23.48 -10.73
N PHE A 179 -4.97 22.74 -9.89
CA PHE A 179 -4.41 23.32 -8.67
C PHE A 179 -2.90 23.37 -8.57
N VAL A 180 -2.44 24.55 -8.22
CA VAL A 180 -1.09 24.97 -7.92
C VAL A 180 -0.44 24.09 -6.86
N GLN A 181 0.81 23.69 -7.09
CA GLN A 181 1.70 23.14 -6.09
C GLN A 181 1.70 24.02 -4.84
N ILE A 182 1.06 23.56 -3.79
CA ILE A 182 1.25 24.13 -2.47
C ILE A 182 2.22 23.22 -1.74
N LYS A 183 3.45 23.67 -1.67
CA LYS A 183 4.49 23.01 -0.90
C LYS A 183 4.12 23.06 0.58
N GLU A 184 4.16 21.89 1.24
CA GLU A 184 4.43 21.72 2.67
C GLU A 184 3.33 21.94 3.70
N ARG A 185 2.02 22.08 3.37
CA ARG A 185 0.98 22.19 4.40
C ARG A 185 -0.32 21.49 4.02
N LEU A 186 -0.75 20.51 4.78
CA LEU A 186 -1.99 19.74 4.61
C LEU A 186 -3.28 20.56 4.69
N TRP A 187 -3.28 21.65 5.44
CA TRP A 187 -4.46 22.49 5.63
C TRP A 187 -4.92 23.23 4.37
N SER A 188 -4.09 23.31 3.36
CA SER A 188 -4.47 23.94 2.08
C SER A 188 -5.41 23.09 1.23
N LEU A 189 -5.73 21.86 1.67
CA LEU A 189 -6.60 20.92 0.96
C LEU A 189 -8.11 21.18 1.14
N GLU A 190 -8.51 21.89 2.16
CA GLU A 190 -9.91 22.06 2.51
C GLU A 190 -10.56 23.35 2.00
N MET A 191 -9.80 24.24 1.44
CA MET A 191 -10.35 25.55 1.01
C MET A 191 -11.00 25.52 -0.36
N PHE A 192 -11.28 24.30 -0.94
CA PHE A 192 -11.89 24.24 -2.27
C PHE A 192 -12.88 23.09 -2.43
#